data_1bac3ec2568e1e5ed639ec1c99e18e9f
#
_entry.id   1bac3ec2568e1e5ed639ec1c99e18e9f
#
_cell.length_a   1.000
_cell.length_b   1.000
_cell.length_c   1.000
_cell.angle_alpha   90.00
_cell.angle_beta   90.00
_cell.angle_gamma   90.00
#
_symmetry.space_group_name_H-M   'P 1'
#
loop_
_entity.id
_entity.type
_entity.pdbx_description
1 polymer ?
#
loop_
_entity_poly.entity_id
_entity_poly.type
_entity_poly.pdbx_seq_one_letter_code
_entity_poly.pdbx_strand_id
1 'polypeptide(L)'
;MANDLDQRIGARIRIERESRQWSLTDLAERSAVSRAMIFKIERGESSPTANLLAKLSGAFGLSMSALMARAELGQGKLLRKEDQPVWTDPDSGYVRRHVSPKSDLPLDLVHVTLPARTAVPMPASAYAFIRQQIWVLEGELVFVEGETRHEMQAGDCLEPGPPADCIFKNESDADCKYAVVVLTVS
;
A
#
# COMPACT_ATOMS: atom_id res chain seq x y z
N MET A 1 -5.32 -31.17 -10.47
CA MET A 1 -5.59 -29.74 -10.74
C MET A 1 -4.77 -28.94 -9.75
N ALA A 2 -3.92 -28.04 -10.21
CA ALA A 2 -3.18 -27.14 -9.30
C ALA A 2 -4.19 -26.34 -8.48
N ASN A 3 -3.99 -26.26 -7.18
CA ASN A 3 -4.82 -25.46 -6.27
C ASN A 3 -4.68 -23.98 -6.67
N ASP A 4 -5.73 -23.19 -6.53
CA ASP A 4 -5.70 -21.74 -6.80
C ASP A 4 -4.53 -21.04 -6.06
N LEU A 5 -4.18 -21.50 -4.86
CA LEU A 5 -3.02 -21.02 -4.10
C LEU A 5 -1.69 -21.32 -4.81
N ASP A 6 -1.51 -22.51 -5.40
CA ASP A 6 -0.28 -22.87 -6.11
C ASP A 6 -0.07 -21.99 -7.34
N GLN A 7 -1.13 -21.68 -8.06
CA GLN A 7 -1.08 -20.76 -9.21
C GLN A 7 -0.68 -19.34 -8.77
N ARG A 8 -1.24 -18.85 -7.64
CA ARG A 8 -0.88 -17.55 -7.08
C ARG A 8 0.56 -17.50 -6.61
N ILE A 9 1.04 -18.57 -5.96
CA ILE A 9 2.45 -18.67 -5.53
C ILE A 9 3.37 -18.64 -6.76
N GLY A 10 3.05 -19.41 -7.81
CA GLY A 10 3.82 -19.43 -9.05
C GLY A 10 3.86 -18.06 -9.73
N ALA A 11 2.71 -17.41 -9.86
CA ALA A 11 2.62 -16.04 -10.39
C ALA A 11 3.43 -15.04 -9.54
N ARG A 12 3.40 -15.18 -8.20
CA ARG A 12 4.18 -14.31 -7.32
C ARG A 12 5.68 -14.52 -7.47
N ILE A 13 6.16 -15.76 -7.55
CA ILE A 13 7.57 -16.08 -7.81
C ILE A 13 8.04 -15.42 -9.12
N ARG A 14 7.22 -15.51 -10.17
CA ARG A 14 7.51 -14.85 -11.44
C ARG A 14 7.64 -13.33 -11.30
N ILE A 15 6.71 -12.67 -10.60
CA ILE A 15 6.73 -11.22 -10.34
C ILE A 15 8.00 -10.84 -9.57
N GLU A 16 8.34 -11.58 -8.50
CA GLU A 16 9.56 -11.32 -7.72
C GLU A 16 10.83 -11.44 -8.56
N ARG A 17 10.89 -12.40 -9.47
CA ARG A 17 12.00 -12.59 -10.40
C ARG A 17 12.08 -11.43 -11.42
N GLU A 18 10.96 -11.14 -12.09
CA GLU A 18 10.90 -10.13 -13.15
C GLU A 18 11.15 -8.70 -12.61
N SER A 19 10.66 -8.38 -11.40
CA SER A 19 10.91 -7.09 -10.75
C SER A 19 12.40 -6.83 -10.45
N ARG A 20 13.17 -7.90 -10.29
CA ARG A 20 14.64 -7.85 -10.12
C ARG A 20 15.40 -7.97 -11.44
N GLN A 21 14.67 -8.03 -12.56
CA GLN A 21 15.23 -8.23 -13.91
C GLN A 21 16.05 -9.54 -14.04
N TRP A 22 15.69 -10.57 -13.26
CA TRP A 22 16.34 -11.87 -13.31
C TRP A 22 15.75 -12.77 -14.39
N SER A 23 16.62 -13.46 -15.12
CA SER A 23 16.22 -14.59 -15.96
C SER A 23 15.86 -15.81 -15.10
N LEU A 24 15.27 -16.82 -15.69
CA LEU A 24 15.06 -18.12 -15.02
C LEU A 24 16.40 -18.76 -14.60
N THR A 25 17.48 -18.51 -15.35
CA THR A 25 18.82 -19.01 -15.04
C THR A 25 19.38 -18.30 -13.81
N ASP A 26 19.25 -16.97 -13.72
CA ASP A 26 19.70 -16.21 -12.54
C ASP A 26 19.00 -16.67 -11.25
N LEU A 27 17.69 -16.91 -11.32
CA LEU A 27 16.96 -17.42 -10.16
C LEU A 27 17.37 -18.87 -9.83
N ALA A 28 17.63 -19.70 -10.82
CA ALA A 28 18.09 -21.08 -10.60
C ALA A 28 19.43 -21.11 -9.87
N GLU A 29 20.39 -20.29 -10.28
CA GLU A 29 21.70 -20.17 -9.64
C GLU A 29 21.59 -19.67 -8.19
N ARG A 30 20.78 -18.64 -7.95
CA ARG A 30 20.60 -18.02 -6.62
C ARG A 30 19.84 -18.90 -5.64
N SER A 31 18.85 -19.65 -6.12
CA SER A 31 17.99 -20.50 -5.28
C SER A 31 18.45 -21.94 -5.15
N ALA A 32 19.42 -22.38 -5.96
CA ALA A 32 19.77 -23.78 -6.13
C ALA A 32 18.56 -24.68 -6.45
N VAL A 33 17.61 -24.15 -7.25
CA VAL A 33 16.45 -24.86 -7.81
C VAL A 33 16.62 -24.92 -9.32
N SER A 34 16.37 -26.08 -9.94
CA SER A 34 16.56 -26.22 -11.38
C SER A 34 15.65 -25.26 -12.18
N ARG A 35 16.18 -24.68 -13.26
CA ARG A 35 15.44 -23.81 -14.17
C ARG A 35 14.10 -24.43 -14.64
N ALA A 36 14.13 -25.73 -14.95
CA ALA A 36 12.91 -26.45 -15.39
C ALA A 36 11.84 -26.52 -14.29
N MET A 37 12.25 -26.68 -13.03
CA MET A 37 11.32 -26.68 -11.89
C MET A 37 10.74 -25.28 -11.66
N ILE A 38 11.57 -24.23 -11.67
CA ILE A 38 11.11 -22.85 -11.55
C ILE A 38 10.07 -22.53 -12.63
N PHE A 39 10.36 -22.88 -13.89
CA PHE A 39 9.45 -22.67 -15.00
C PHE A 39 8.09 -23.37 -14.79
N LYS A 40 8.08 -24.62 -14.33
CA LYS A 40 6.84 -25.35 -14.03
C LYS A 40 6.04 -24.71 -12.89
N ILE A 41 6.75 -24.25 -11.82
CA ILE A 41 6.12 -23.57 -10.69
C ILE A 41 5.49 -22.24 -11.14
N GLU A 42 6.24 -21.41 -11.89
CA GLU A 42 5.74 -20.13 -12.39
C GLU A 42 4.50 -20.24 -13.29
N ARG A 43 4.32 -21.39 -13.95
CA ARG A 43 3.15 -21.69 -14.78
C ARG A 43 2.01 -22.40 -14.04
N GLY A 44 2.21 -22.68 -12.75
CA GLY A 44 1.24 -23.46 -11.98
C GLY A 44 1.13 -24.92 -12.41
N GLU A 45 2.12 -25.45 -13.13
CA GLU A 45 2.17 -26.84 -13.59
C GLU A 45 2.70 -27.79 -12.51
N SER A 46 3.26 -27.25 -11.44
CA SER A 46 3.79 -28.01 -10.30
C SER A 46 3.60 -27.23 -9.00
N SER A 47 3.10 -27.89 -7.97
CA SER A 47 3.01 -27.34 -6.62
C SER A 47 4.41 -27.37 -5.98
N PRO A 48 4.93 -26.23 -5.50
CA PRO A 48 6.22 -26.18 -4.85
C PRO A 48 6.15 -26.84 -3.45
N THR A 49 7.15 -27.66 -3.10
CA THR A 49 7.31 -28.15 -1.74
C THR A 49 7.79 -27.06 -0.79
N ALA A 50 7.64 -27.24 0.53
CA ALA A 50 8.13 -26.29 1.54
C ALA A 50 9.64 -26.00 1.38
N ASN A 51 10.44 -27.00 1.03
CA ASN A 51 11.87 -26.83 0.76
C ASN A 51 12.12 -25.96 -0.48
N LEU A 52 11.37 -26.16 -1.56
CA LEU A 52 11.49 -25.32 -2.77
C LEU A 52 11.05 -23.88 -2.48
N LEU A 53 9.96 -23.68 -1.74
CA LEU A 53 9.52 -22.35 -1.32
C LEU A 53 10.56 -21.65 -0.45
N ALA A 54 11.17 -22.35 0.52
CA ALA A 54 12.21 -21.79 1.35
C ALA A 54 13.43 -21.35 0.54
N LYS A 55 13.87 -22.14 -0.44
CA LYS A 55 14.97 -21.81 -1.32
C LYS A 55 14.67 -20.60 -2.22
N LEU A 56 13.48 -20.57 -2.82
CA LEU A 56 13.07 -19.48 -3.70
C LEU A 56 12.85 -18.18 -2.91
N SER A 57 12.18 -18.23 -1.75
CA SER A 57 12.01 -17.05 -0.90
C SER A 57 13.36 -16.51 -0.40
N GLY A 58 14.26 -17.40 0.01
CA GLY A 58 15.62 -17.02 0.43
C GLY A 58 16.40 -16.31 -0.68
N ALA A 59 16.30 -16.78 -1.93
CA ALA A 59 16.92 -16.12 -3.08
C ALA A 59 16.39 -14.68 -3.29
N PHE A 60 15.14 -14.42 -2.97
CA PHE A 60 14.55 -13.08 -3.03
C PHE A 60 14.83 -12.21 -1.81
N GLY A 61 15.45 -12.73 -0.76
CA GLY A 61 15.63 -12.03 0.52
C GLY A 61 14.33 -11.96 1.33
N LEU A 62 13.38 -12.88 1.08
CA LEU A 62 12.09 -12.95 1.77
C LEU A 62 12.04 -14.15 2.72
N SER A 63 11.23 -14.06 3.76
CA SER A 63 10.80 -15.27 4.46
C SER A 63 9.75 -16.02 3.63
N MET A 64 9.61 -17.33 3.84
CA MET A 64 8.58 -18.12 3.18
C MET A 64 7.17 -17.55 3.48
N SER A 65 6.93 -17.15 4.73
CA SER A 65 5.66 -16.54 5.12
C SER A 65 5.39 -15.23 4.38
N ALA A 66 6.42 -14.39 4.17
CA ALA A 66 6.29 -13.16 3.41
C ALA A 66 5.98 -13.43 1.92
N LEU A 67 6.64 -14.44 1.32
CA LEU A 67 6.35 -14.84 -0.06
C LEU A 67 4.90 -15.36 -0.20
N MET A 68 4.44 -16.19 0.74
CA MET A 68 3.07 -16.72 0.76
C MET A 68 2.04 -15.61 0.97
N ALA A 69 2.27 -14.73 1.95
CA ALA A 69 1.38 -13.58 2.18
C ALA A 69 1.24 -12.70 0.94
N ARG A 70 2.35 -12.46 0.22
CA ARG A 70 2.34 -11.72 -1.05
C ARG A 70 1.62 -12.47 -2.18
N ALA A 71 1.60 -13.81 -2.16
CA ALA A 71 0.84 -14.63 -3.11
C ALA A 71 -0.66 -14.62 -2.80
N GLU A 72 -1.02 -14.56 -1.52
CA GLU A 72 -2.41 -14.45 -1.05
C GLU A 72 -2.99 -13.03 -1.27
N LEU A 73 -2.14 -12.01 -1.35
CA LEU A 73 -2.52 -10.70 -1.86
C LEU A 73 -2.88 -10.90 -3.35
N GLY A 74 -4.10 -11.35 -3.61
CA GLY A 74 -4.61 -11.59 -4.95
C GLY A 74 -4.36 -10.36 -5.81
N GLN A 75 -4.07 -10.55 -7.08
CA GLN A 75 -3.95 -9.47 -8.08
C GLN A 75 -5.31 -8.81 -8.33
N GLY A 76 -5.96 -8.36 -7.29
CA GLY A 76 -7.10 -7.48 -7.36
C GLY A 76 -6.64 -6.10 -7.79
N LYS A 77 -6.34 -5.94 -9.09
CA LYS A 77 -6.01 -4.63 -9.67
C LYS A 77 -7.17 -3.64 -9.56
N LEU A 78 -8.35 -4.11 -9.20
CA LEU A 78 -9.56 -3.31 -9.03
C LEU A 78 -10.15 -3.55 -7.64
N LEU A 79 -10.21 -2.49 -6.85
CA LEU A 79 -10.98 -2.43 -5.60
C LEU A 79 -12.18 -1.52 -5.84
N ARG A 80 -13.37 -2.11 -5.90
CA ARG A 80 -14.59 -1.34 -6.13
C ARG A 80 -14.92 -0.50 -4.91
N LYS A 81 -15.60 0.62 -5.12
CA LYS A 81 -15.95 1.59 -4.07
C LYS A 81 -16.71 0.95 -2.89
N GLU A 82 -17.60 0.03 -3.19
CA GLU A 82 -18.38 -0.72 -2.21
C GLU A 82 -17.56 -1.65 -1.32
N ASP A 83 -16.39 -2.12 -1.82
CA ASP A 83 -15.49 -3.03 -1.12
C ASP A 83 -14.35 -2.28 -0.39
N GLN A 84 -14.24 -0.97 -0.57
CA GLN A 84 -13.20 -0.16 0.05
C GLN A 84 -13.44 -0.05 1.56
N PRO A 85 -12.46 -0.42 2.41
CA PRO A 85 -12.58 -0.28 3.86
C PRO A 85 -12.82 1.18 4.27
N VAL A 86 -13.81 1.40 5.09
CA VAL A 86 -14.16 2.71 5.66
C VAL A 86 -14.07 2.65 7.17
N TRP A 87 -13.42 3.63 7.74
CA TRP A 87 -13.39 3.85 9.17
C TRP A 87 -13.87 5.29 9.48
N THR A 88 -14.68 5.42 10.50
CA THR A 88 -15.19 6.73 10.98
C THR A 88 -14.73 6.93 12.40
N ASP A 89 -14.12 8.07 12.66
CA ASP A 89 -13.76 8.48 14.00
C ASP A 89 -15.03 8.80 14.81
N PRO A 90 -15.27 8.13 15.95
CA PRO A 90 -16.50 8.32 16.73
C PRO A 90 -16.62 9.72 17.36
N ASP A 91 -15.50 10.40 17.59
CA ASP A 91 -15.51 11.69 18.29
C ASP A 91 -15.70 12.87 17.32
N SER A 92 -15.01 12.85 16.18
CA SER A 92 -15.01 13.96 15.23
C SER A 92 -15.90 13.75 14.00
N GLY A 93 -16.33 12.50 13.76
CA GLY A 93 -17.01 12.13 12.53
C GLY A 93 -16.10 12.13 11.29
N TYR A 94 -14.80 12.33 11.44
CA TYR A 94 -13.80 12.19 10.38
C TYR A 94 -13.88 10.80 9.73
N VAL A 95 -14.04 10.75 8.41
CA VAL A 95 -14.18 9.49 7.68
C VAL A 95 -12.94 9.24 6.84
N ARG A 96 -12.35 8.07 7.01
CA ARG A 96 -11.21 7.59 6.25
C ARG A 96 -11.60 6.36 5.43
N ARG A 97 -11.46 6.44 4.11
CA ARG A 97 -11.69 5.36 3.16
C ARG A 97 -10.36 4.95 2.53
N HIS A 98 -9.99 3.70 2.65
CA HIS A 98 -8.82 3.15 1.99
C HIS A 98 -9.16 2.80 0.53
N VAL A 99 -8.56 3.51 -0.42
CA VAL A 99 -8.91 3.41 -1.86
C VAL A 99 -8.00 2.44 -2.60
N SER A 100 -6.73 2.33 -2.19
CA SER A 100 -5.78 1.45 -2.86
C SER A 100 -6.21 -0.01 -2.78
N PRO A 101 -6.19 -0.77 -3.90
CA PRO A 101 -6.27 -2.22 -3.83
C PRO A 101 -5.06 -2.77 -3.09
N LYS A 102 -5.23 -3.91 -2.42
CA LYS A 102 -4.11 -4.61 -1.78
C LYS A 102 -3.06 -4.95 -2.84
N SER A 103 -1.86 -4.41 -2.67
CA SER A 103 -0.73 -4.65 -3.56
C SER A 103 0.58 -4.62 -2.76
N ASP A 104 1.68 -4.93 -3.41
CA ASP A 104 3.03 -4.80 -2.87
C ASP A 104 3.70 -3.47 -3.23
N LEU A 105 2.95 -2.56 -3.85
CA LEU A 105 3.41 -1.19 -4.02
C LEU A 105 3.51 -0.53 -2.64
N PRO A 106 4.60 0.20 -2.35
CA PRO A 106 4.75 0.93 -1.10
C PRO A 106 3.91 2.22 -1.08
N LEU A 107 2.76 2.20 -1.76
CA LEU A 107 1.89 3.34 -1.95
C LEU A 107 0.46 3.00 -1.55
N ASP A 108 -0.11 3.85 -0.70
CA ASP A 108 -1.52 3.83 -0.33
C ASP A 108 -2.23 5.13 -0.71
N LEU A 109 -3.42 5.00 -1.25
CA LEU A 109 -4.32 6.11 -1.52
C LEU A 109 -5.48 6.07 -0.53
N VAL A 110 -5.67 7.15 0.18
CA VAL A 110 -6.73 7.31 1.17
C VAL A 110 -7.60 8.49 0.80
N HIS A 111 -8.89 8.28 0.74
CA HIS A 111 -9.88 9.35 0.60
C HIS A 111 -10.42 9.72 1.99
N VAL A 112 -10.43 11.00 2.27
CA VAL A 112 -10.88 11.55 3.56
C VAL A 112 -12.07 12.48 3.36
N THR A 113 -13.05 12.37 4.26
CA THR A 113 -14.06 13.40 4.46
C THR A 113 -13.90 13.97 5.87
N LEU A 114 -13.63 15.25 5.94
CA LEU A 114 -13.50 16.00 7.19
C LEU A 114 -14.75 16.86 7.36
N PRO A 115 -15.62 16.60 8.36
CA PRO A 115 -16.84 17.35 8.55
C PRO A 115 -16.59 18.85 8.76
N ALA A 116 -17.62 19.65 8.48
CA ALA A 116 -17.63 21.09 8.76
C ALA A 116 -17.24 21.37 10.23
N ARG A 117 -16.50 22.46 10.46
CA ARG A 117 -16.10 22.94 11.81
C ARG A 117 -15.36 21.91 12.66
N THR A 118 -14.61 21.01 12.03
CA THR A 118 -13.90 19.89 12.70
C THR A 118 -12.39 20.07 12.62
N ALA A 119 -11.70 19.64 13.68
CA ALA A 119 -10.24 19.60 13.76
C ALA A 119 -9.78 18.23 14.27
N VAL A 120 -8.81 17.61 13.56
CA VAL A 120 -8.27 16.29 13.88
C VAL A 120 -6.75 16.42 14.07
N PRO A 121 -6.26 16.37 15.33
CA PRO A 121 -4.82 16.38 15.61
C PRO A 121 -4.19 15.01 15.32
N MET A 122 -2.98 15.03 14.81
CA MET A 122 -2.18 13.84 14.52
C MET A 122 -0.76 14.02 15.07
N PRO A 123 -0.24 13.05 15.84
CA PRO A 123 1.11 13.14 16.39
C PRO A 123 2.18 12.90 15.31
N ALA A 124 3.36 13.48 15.48
CA ALA A 124 4.52 13.30 14.62
C ALA A 124 4.89 11.82 14.40
N SER A 125 4.68 10.98 15.42
CA SER A 125 4.95 9.54 15.35
C SER A 125 4.12 8.80 14.28
N ALA A 126 2.97 9.34 13.88
CA ALA A 126 2.14 8.77 12.81
C ALA A 126 2.80 8.88 11.43
N TYR A 127 3.81 9.74 11.29
CA TYR A 127 4.46 10.07 10.02
C TYR A 127 5.95 9.65 9.96
N ALA A 128 6.47 9.01 11.00
CA ALA A 128 7.90 8.70 11.14
C ALA A 128 8.47 7.85 9.99
N PHE A 129 7.65 7.01 9.36
CA PHE A 129 8.07 6.05 8.32
C PHE A 129 7.31 6.21 7.01
N ILE A 130 6.70 7.37 6.81
CA ILE A 130 5.94 7.64 5.59
C ILE A 130 6.31 9.02 5.02
N ARG A 131 6.12 9.15 3.72
CA ARG A 131 5.98 10.42 3.01
C ARG A 131 4.56 10.52 2.49
N GLN A 132 4.01 11.72 2.42
CA GLN A 132 2.64 11.88 1.96
C GLN A 132 2.46 13.17 1.16
N GLN A 133 1.46 13.13 0.29
CA GLN A 133 0.91 14.32 -0.35
C GLN A 133 -0.58 14.42 0.00
N ILE A 134 -1.04 15.62 0.25
CA ILE A 134 -2.42 15.95 0.60
C ILE A 134 -3.00 16.74 -0.56
N TRP A 135 -4.00 16.20 -1.24
CA TRP A 135 -4.66 16.83 -2.37
C TRP A 135 -6.12 17.11 -2.06
N VAL A 136 -6.50 18.38 -2.00
CA VAL A 136 -7.88 18.80 -1.74
C VAL A 136 -8.73 18.56 -2.98
N LEU A 137 -9.82 17.83 -2.82
CA LEU A 137 -10.74 17.46 -3.90
C LEU A 137 -11.98 18.37 -3.92
N GLU A 138 -12.53 18.64 -2.74
CA GLU A 138 -13.74 19.47 -2.55
C GLU A 138 -13.64 20.25 -1.24
N GLY A 139 -14.08 21.49 -1.23
CA GLY A 139 -14.10 22.34 -0.04
C GLY A 139 -12.76 22.99 0.28
N GLU A 140 -12.55 23.27 1.56
CA GLU A 140 -11.38 23.99 2.08
C GLU A 140 -10.74 23.18 3.20
N LEU A 141 -9.42 23.10 3.20
CA LEU A 141 -8.63 22.42 4.22
C LEU A 141 -7.60 23.40 4.80
N VAL A 142 -7.56 23.50 6.11
CA VAL A 142 -6.45 24.12 6.83
C VAL A 142 -5.59 23.01 7.41
N PHE A 143 -4.34 22.91 6.95
CA PHE A 143 -3.37 22.00 7.49
C PHE A 143 -2.32 22.77 8.28
N VAL A 144 -2.13 22.41 9.54
CA VAL A 144 -1.15 23.04 10.44
C VAL A 144 -0.08 22.01 10.78
N GLU A 145 1.19 22.31 10.49
CA GLU A 145 2.35 21.52 10.89
C GLU A 145 3.32 22.36 11.69
N GLY A 146 3.54 21.98 12.95
CA GLY A 146 4.29 22.83 13.87
C GLY A 146 3.68 24.22 13.96
N GLU A 147 4.45 25.27 13.59
CA GLU A 147 4.00 26.67 13.57
C GLU A 147 3.47 27.12 12.18
N THR A 148 3.59 26.26 11.16
CA THR A 148 3.21 26.63 9.79
C THR A 148 1.75 26.28 9.52
N ARG A 149 1.00 27.24 9.00
CA ARG A 149 -0.40 27.09 8.61
C ARG A 149 -0.52 27.15 7.08
N HIS A 150 -1.10 26.13 6.49
CA HIS A 150 -1.42 26.06 5.06
C HIS A 150 -2.93 26.12 4.88
N GLU A 151 -3.41 27.12 4.14
CA GLU A 151 -4.80 27.26 3.72
C GLU A 151 -4.93 26.73 2.29
N MET A 152 -5.74 25.71 2.09
CA MET A 152 -5.83 24.97 0.85
C MET A 152 -7.27 24.95 0.35
N GLN A 153 -7.44 25.07 -0.95
CA GLN A 153 -8.72 24.98 -1.65
C GLN A 153 -8.75 23.77 -2.59
N ALA A 154 -9.93 23.46 -3.11
CA ALA A 154 -10.08 22.39 -4.10
C ALA A 154 -9.11 22.54 -5.28
N GLY A 155 -8.33 21.51 -5.55
CA GLY A 155 -7.26 21.48 -6.56
C GLY A 155 -5.85 21.65 -5.98
N ASP A 156 -5.69 22.21 -4.79
CA ASP A 156 -4.38 22.39 -4.17
C ASP A 156 -3.80 21.07 -3.68
N CYS A 157 -2.48 20.93 -3.79
CA CYS A 157 -1.73 19.77 -3.31
C CYS A 157 -0.53 20.23 -2.48
N LEU A 158 -0.38 19.65 -1.29
CA LEU A 158 0.70 19.93 -0.35
C LEU A 158 1.51 18.66 -0.09
N GLU A 159 2.83 18.76 -0.14
CA GLU A 159 3.74 17.80 0.49
C GLU A 159 4.19 18.37 1.83
N PRO A 160 3.78 17.77 2.97
CA PRO A 160 4.21 18.21 4.30
C PRO A 160 5.72 18.08 4.49
N GLY A 161 6.24 18.87 5.42
CA GLY A 161 7.63 18.83 5.83
C GLY A 161 8.03 17.55 6.58
N PRO A 162 9.18 17.55 7.28
CA PRO A 162 9.59 16.46 8.15
C PRO A 162 8.52 16.16 9.21
N PRO A 163 8.45 14.91 9.75
CA PRO A 163 7.46 14.54 10.74
C PRO A 163 7.36 15.51 11.90
N ALA A 164 6.21 16.14 12.07
CA ALA A 164 5.86 17.05 13.14
C ALA A 164 4.40 16.79 13.58
N ASP A 165 4.06 17.22 14.78
CA ASP A 165 2.66 17.24 15.20
C ASP A 165 1.88 18.13 14.24
N CYS A 166 0.76 17.64 13.73
CA CYS A 166 -0.03 18.37 12.77
C CYS A 166 -1.53 18.31 13.11
N ILE A 167 -2.30 19.20 12.49
CA ILE A 167 -3.75 19.26 12.67
C ILE A 167 -4.38 19.47 11.29
N PHE A 168 -5.31 18.58 10.94
CA PHE A 168 -6.22 18.78 9.82
C PHE A 168 -7.47 19.51 10.32
N LYS A 169 -7.77 20.68 9.76
CA LYS A 169 -8.91 21.49 10.18
C LYS A 169 -9.80 21.80 8.98
N ASN A 170 -11.09 21.70 9.20
CA ASN A 170 -12.08 22.28 8.33
C ASN A 170 -12.79 23.41 9.10
N GLU A 171 -12.48 24.64 8.73
CA GLU A 171 -13.04 25.84 9.37
C GLU A 171 -14.26 26.38 8.61
N SER A 172 -14.68 25.72 7.53
CA SER A 172 -15.84 26.06 6.72
C SER A 172 -17.14 25.43 7.24
N ASP A 173 -18.28 25.81 6.65
CA ASP A 173 -19.61 25.28 7.00
C ASP A 173 -20.02 24.07 6.15
N ALA A 174 -19.14 23.60 5.26
CA ALA A 174 -19.35 22.42 4.42
C ALA A 174 -18.24 21.38 4.65
N ASP A 175 -18.54 20.12 4.34
CA ASP A 175 -17.53 19.06 4.43
C ASP A 175 -16.37 19.31 3.46
N CYS A 176 -15.15 19.02 3.92
CA CYS A 176 -13.97 19.01 3.09
C CYS A 176 -13.64 17.57 2.68
N LYS A 177 -13.35 17.34 1.39
CA LYS A 177 -12.86 16.06 0.89
C LYS A 177 -11.47 16.21 0.32
N TYR A 178 -10.57 15.34 0.73
CA TYR A 178 -9.20 15.34 0.24
C TYR A 178 -8.67 13.91 0.10
N ALA A 179 -7.68 13.74 -0.78
CA ALA A 179 -6.93 12.52 -0.92
C ALA A 179 -5.59 12.65 -0.20
N VAL A 180 -5.16 11.57 0.45
CA VAL A 180 -3.79 11.44 0.97
C VAL A 180 -3.13 10.31 0.21
N VAL A 181 -2.05 10.64 -0.51
CA VAL A 181 -1.15 9.67 -1.15
C VAL A 181 -0.03 9.39 -0.16
N VAL A 182 0.05 8.18 0.33
CA VAL A 182 1.03 7.76 1.33
C VAL A 182 2.05 6.85 0.68
N LEU A 183 3.33 7.18 0.84
CA LEU A 183 4.47 6.34 0.46
C LEU A 183 5.16 5.84 1.73
N THR A 184 5.21 4.52 1.91
CA THR A 184 6.00 3.91 2.98
C THR A 184 7.48 3.97 2.61
N VAL A 185 8.30 4.57 3.46
CA VAL A 185 9.77 4.68 3.29
C VAL A 185 10.40 3.63 4.20
N SER A 186 11.14 2.70 3.61
CA SER A 186 11.90 1.67 4.32
C SER A 186 13.31 2.15 4.67
#